data_cf6d5453e942d7dc31a656cc8a6979f8
#
_entry.id   cf6d5453e942d7dc31a656cc8a6979f8
#
_cell.length_a   1.000
_cell.length_b   1.000
_cell.length_c   1.000
_cell.angle_alpha   90.00
_cell.angle_beta   90.00
_cell.angle_gamma   90.00
#
_symmetry.space_group_name_H-M   'P 1'
#
loop_
_entity.id
_entity.type
_entity.pdbx_description
1 polymer ?
#
loop_
_entity_poly.entity_id
_entity_poly.type
_entity_poly.pdbx_seq_one_letter_code
_entity_poly.pdbx_strand_id
1 'polypeptide(L)'
;MHSSPKDAGGPATPIPADGDPLRIAYLAYRGKPHCGGQGVYTRHLTKALVDLGHHVEVLAGPPYPDLDERVPLIRLPSLELYNDHFPMRKARIWEMKTRWDVAEAMSFNTGNFSEPMAFSMRARDHLRRRTHEFDLVHDNQCLGWGVLLMQMREKFPILSTIHHPITVDRKLEIEHARTRWEEFGKRRWYAFTRMQTQVAKRMPRIMTVSESSAGDIAADHRVDPGRIHVVPVGVDPELFLPVPEVRRVPGRIVTTASADVVMKGLKYLLEAIAKLRTERHVELVIIGKPNGDSASTKAFEDLGLTDCVSYVHGVPDQRIVELYSEAEVACVPSLYEGFSLPAIEAMSCGVPLVTTTGGALPEVSGTHGETCFQVPPGDSDALAAMLRTVLADPGLRARVGAAGRQR
;
A
#
# COMPACT_ATOMS: atom_id res chain seq x y z
N MET A 1 -32.63 -31.49 37.52
CA MET A 1 -32.27 -31.65 36.09
C MET A 1 -31.09 -30.75 35.82
N HIS A 2 -29.90 -31.32 35.84
CA HIS A 2 -28.65 -30.62 35.54
C HIS A 2 -28.44 -30.59 34.03
N SER A 3 -28.40 -29.43 33.44
CA SER A 3 -27.92 -29.24 32.07
C SER A 3 -26.44 -28.87 32.12
N SER A 4 -25.57 -29.82 31.73
CA SER A 4 -24.14 -29.62 31.50
C SER A 4 -23.91 -28.64 30.35
N PRO A 5 -22.94 -27.74 30.44
CA PRO A 5 -22.49 -26.95 29.30
C PRO A 5 -21.70 -27.83 28.34
N LYS A 6 -22.11 -27.85 27.08
CA LYS A 6 -21.36 -28.51 26.01
C LYS A 6 -20.08 -27.72 25.74
N ASP A 7 -18.97 -28.21 26.23
CA ASP A 7 -17.63 -27.86 25.78
C ASP A 7 -17.45 -28.30 24.33
N ALA A 8 -17.51 -27.32 23.43
CA ALA A 8 -17.13 -27.49 22.02
C ALA A 8 -15.79 -26.82 21.78
N GLY A 9 -14.78 -27.24 22.53
CA GLY A 9 -13.38 -27.00 22.23
C GLY A 9 -12.78 -28.26 21.62
N GLY A 10 -12.72 -28.33 20.30
CA GLY A 10 -11.87 -29.34 19.65
C GLY A 10 -10.42 -29.14 20.08
N PRO A 11 -9.57 -30.18 20.02
CA PRO A 11 -8.17 -30.06 20.40
C PRO A 11 -7.50 -28.99 19.54
N ALA A 12 -6.73 -28.08 20.18
CA ALA A 12 -5.91 -27.10 19.47
C ALA A 12 -4.99 -27.84 18.50
N THR A 13 -4.95 -27.39 17.25
CA THR A 13 -4.04 -27.95 16.26
C THR A 13 -2.61 -27.88 16.80
N PRO A 14 -1.83 -28.98 16.79
CA PRO A 14 -0.44 -28.95 17.19
C PRO A 14 0.33 -27.89 16.38
N ILE A 15 1.17 -27.09 17.03
CA ILE A 15 2.07 -26.16 16.34
C ILE A 15 3.09 -27.03 15.59
N PRO A 16 3.27 -26.85 14.25
CA PRO A 16 4.26 -27.58 13.48
C PRO A 16 5.67 -27.37 14.06
N ALA A 17 6.53 -28.39 13.93
CA ALA A 17 7.93 -28.26 14.29
C ALA A 17 8.64 -27.27 13.36
N ASP A 18 9.78 -26.71 13.80
CA ASP A 18 10.59 -25.82 12.97
C ASP A 18 10.95 -26.52 11.65
N GLY A 19 10.59 -25.89 10.53
CA GLY A 19 10.83 -26.41 9.17
C GLY A 19 9.68 -27.18 8.54
N ASP A 20 8.60 -27.48 9.26
CA ASP A 20 7.44 -28.13 8.67
C ASP A 20 6.61 -27.14 7.82
N PRO A 21 6.00 -27.61 6.71
CA PRO A 21 5.09 -26.80 5.92
C PRO A 21 3.90 -26.30 6.75
N LEU A 22 3.66 -25.00 6.73
CA LEU A 22 2.51 -24.36 7.38
C LEU A 22 1.30 -24.32 6.46
N ARG A 23 0.10 -24.45 7.02
CA ARG A 23 -1.18 -24.22 6.36
C ARG A 23 -1.70 -22.84 6.78
N ILE A 24 -1.67 -21.89 5.85
CA ILE A 24 -1.88 -20.46 6.11
C ILE A 24 -3.19 -20.00 5.48
N ALA A 25 -4.11 -19.46 6.29
CA ALA A 25 -5.24 -18.68 5.82
C ALA A 25 -4.82 -17.21 5.72
N TYR A 26 -4.64 -16.70 4.51
CA TYR A 26 -4.22 -15.33 4.26
C TYR A 26 -5.42 -14.42 3.98
N LEU A 27 -5.56 -13.31 4.70
CA LEU A 27 -6.69 -12.41 4.61
C LEU A 27 -6.30 -11.11 3.88
N ALA A 28 -6.97 -10.83 2.75
CA ALA A 28 -6.78 -9.61 1.97
C ALA A 28 -8.13 -8.91 1.75
N TYR A 29 -8.46 -7.91 2.56
CA TYR A 29 -9.76 -7.24 2.44
C TYR A 29 -9.93 -6.46 1.13
N ARG A 30 -8.83 -6.06 0.48
CA ARG A 30 -8.77 -5.47 -0.86
C ARG A 30 -7.46 -5.89 -1.54
N GLY A 31 -7.53 -6.29 -2.80
CA GLY A 31 -6.37 -6.74 -3.55
C GLY A 31 -6.39 -6.23 -4.99
N LYS A 32 -6.25 -4.89 -5.23
CA LYS A 32 -6.14 -4.38 -6.61
C LYS A 32 -4.97 -5.08 -7.32
N PRO A 33 -5.20 -5.76 -8.47
CA PRO A 33 -4.19 -6.64 -9.06
C PRO A 33 -2.98 -5.90 -9.63
N HIS A 34 -3.18 -4.69 -10.19
CA HIS A 34 -2.16 -3.98 -10.96
C HIS A 34 -1.79 -2.60 -10.39
N CYS A 35 -2.43 -2.15 -9.31
CA CYS A 35 -2.08 -0.89 -8.66
C CYS A 35 -2.44 -0.92 -7.19
N GLY A 36 -1.60 -0.28 -6.37
CA GLY A 36 -1.74 -0.28 -4.93
C GLY A 36 -0.95 -1.43 -4.28
N GLY A 37 -0.13 -1.08 -3.28
CA GLY A 37 0.86 -1.99 -2.69
C GLY A 37 0.31 -3.30 -2.14
N GLN A 38 -0.91 -3.32 -1.59
CA GLN A 38 -1.46 -4.51 -0.91
C GLN A 38 -1.75 -5.68 -1.86
N GLY A 39 -2.30 -5.44 -3.06
CA GLY A 39 -2.60 -6.50 -4.03
C GLY A 39 -1.33 -7.11 -4.62
N VAL A 40 -0.38 -6.27 -5.01
CA VAL A 40 0.94 -6.69 -5.52
C VAL A 40 1.71 -7.44 -4.42
N TYR A 41 1.73 -6.93 -3.20
CA TYR A 41 2.34 -7.59 -2.04
C TYR A 41 1.72 -8.97 -1.79
N THR A 42 0.37 -9.08 -1.81
CA THR A 42 -0.34 -10.36 -1.63
C THR A 42 0.12 -11.38 -2.68
N ARG A 43 0.17 -10.99 -3.97
CA ARG A 43 0.60 -11.86 -5.07
C ARG A 43 2.01 -12.41 -4.83
N HIS A 44 2.97 -11.53 -4.56
CA HIS A 44 4.38 -11.94 -4.40
C HIS A 44 4.61 -12.74 -3.12
N LEU A 45 4.03 -12.31 -2.00
CA LEU A 45 4.21 -13.02 -0.72
C LEU A 45 3.60 -14.42 -0.76
N THR A 46 2.36 -14.56 -1.26
CA THR A 46 1.71 -15.87 -1.29
C THR A 46 2.39 -16.84 -2.25
N LYS A 47 2.88 -16.34 -3.40
CA LYS A 47 3.73 -17.13 -4.31
C LYS A 47 5.02 -17.59 -3.61
N ALA A 48 5.74 -16.70 -2.96
CA ALA A 48 6.99 -17.03 -2.27
C ALA A 48 6.75 -18.04 -1.14
N LEU A 49 5.67 -17.93 -0.39
CA LEU A 49 5.31 -18.91 0.65
C LEU A 49 5.05 -20.30 0.06
N VAL A 50 4.39 -20.40 -1.10
CA VAL A 50 4.18 -21.68 -1.79
C VAL A 50 5.50 -22.21 -2.36
N ASP A 51 6.37 -21.35 -2.90
CA ASP A 51 7.71 -21.73 -3.38
C ASP A 51 8.58 -22.29 -2.23
N LEU A 52 8.37 -21.83 -1.00
CA LEU A 52 9.00 -22.35 0.22
C LEU A 52 8.33 -23.64 0.76
N GLY A 53 7.30 -24.15 0.10
CA GLY A 53 6.62 -25.40 0.46
C GLY A 53 5.43 -25.24 1.41
N HIS A 54 5.02 -24.03 1.76
CA HIS A 54 3.83 -23.79 2.58
C HIS A 54 2.54 -23.92 1.77
N HIS A 55 1.43 -24.23 2.44
CA HIS A 55 0.09 -24.26 1.86
C HIS A 55 -0.65 -22.96 2.20
N VAL A 56 -0.97 -22.17 1.20
CA VAL A 56 -1.61 -20.86 1.39
C VAL A 56 -2.97 -20.84 0.71
N GLU A 57 -4.02 -20.50 1.46
CA GLU A 57 -5.36 -20.19 0.93
C GLU A 57 -5.63 -18.70 1.18
N VAL A 58 -5.96 -17.95 0.13
CA VAL A 58 -6.25 -16.52 0.23
C VAL A 58 -7.76 -16.30 0.30
N LEU A 59 -8.21 -15.65 1.37
CA LEU A 59 -9.57 -15.13 1.47
C LEU A 59 -9.53 -13.63 1.12
N ALA A 60 -10.18 -13.24 0.03
CA ALA A 60 -10.15 -11.85 -0.41
C ALA A 60 -11.54 -11.23 -0.57
N GLY A 61 -11.60 -9.91 -0.30
CA GLY A 61 -12.68 -9.02 -0.71
C GLY A 61 -12.37 -8.34 -2.04
N PRO A 62 -13.40 -7.82 -2.75
CA PRO A 62 -13.20 -7.11 -4.00
C PRO A 62 -12.51 -5.73 -3.78
N PRO A 63 -11.73 -5.24 -4.78
CA PRO A 63 -11.27 -5.96 -5.96
C PRO A 63 -10.31 -7.10 -5.59
N TYR A 64 -10.49 -8.25 -6.25
CA TYR A 64 -9.74 -9.45 -5.92
C TYR A 64 -8.31 -9.37 -6.46
N PRO A 65 -7.32 -9.94 -5.73
CA PRO A 65 -5.95 -10.02 -6.20
C PRO A 65 -5.83 -11.02 -7.36
N ASP A 66 -4.85 -10.79 -8.22
CA ASP A 66 -4.35 -11.78 -9.17
C ASP A 66 -3.24 -12.59 -8.49
N LEU A 67 -3.39 -13.92 -8.43
CA LEU A 67 -2.54 -14.81 -7.65
C LEU A 67 -1.89 -15.86 -8.56
N ASP A 68 -0.80 -16.47 -8.06
CA ASP A 68 -0.23 -17.69 -8.65
C ASP A 68 -1.28 -18.81 -8.68
N GLU A 69 -1.34 -19.60 -9.75
CA GLU A 69 -2.34 -20.66 -9.97
C GLU A 69 -2.37 -21.73 -8.87
N ARG A 70 -1.27 -21.89 -8.14
CA ARG A 70 -1.15 -22.82 -7.00
C ARG A 70 -1.80 -22.30 -5.72
N VAL A 71 -2.17 -21.00 -5.67
CA VAL A 71 -2.76 -20.35 -4.49
C VAL A 71 -4.28 -20.29 -4.63
N PRO A 72 -5.06 -21.12 -3.91
CA PRO A 72 -6.51 -21.04 -3.91
C PRO A 72 -7.02 -19.68 -3.46
N LEU A 73 -7.96 -19.10 -4.22
CA LEU A 73 -8.62 -17.84 -3.91
C LEU A 73 -10.09 -18.05 -3.51
N ILE A 74 -10.39 -17.77 -2.25
CA ILE A 74 -11.76 -17.73 -1.72
C ILE A 74 -12.29 -16.30 -1.82
N ARG A 75 -13.22 -16.08 -2.72
CA ARG A 75 -13.84 -14.77 -2.95
C ARG A 75 -14.96 -14.54 -1.93
N LEU A 76 -14.71 -13.66 -0.96
CA LEU A 76 -15.72 -13.24 -0.01
C LEU A 76 -16.57 -12.12 -0.60
N PRO A 77 -17.91 -12.16 -0.45
CA PRO A 77 -18.77 -11.12 -0.98
C PRO A 77 -18.55 -9.77 -0.26
N SER A 78 -18.87 -8.69 -0.94
CA SER A 78 -18.97 -7.34 -0.39
C SER A 78 -20.12 -6.61 -1.09
N LEU A 79 -20.66 -5.59 -0.45
CA LEU A 79 -21.63 -4.70 -1.10
C LEU A 79 -20.96 -3.74 -2.09
N GLU A 80 -19.63 -3.66 -2.11
CA GLU A 80 -18.85 -2.76 -2.98
C GLU A 80 -19.39 -1.31 -2.98
N LEU A 81 -19.67 -0.80 -1.76
CA LEU A 81 -20.22 0.53 -1.55
C LEU A 81 -19.26 1.64 -1.94
N TYR A 82 -17.98 1.31 -1.96
CA TYR A 82 -16.90 2.18 -2.40
C TYR A 82 -16.05 1.44 -3.45
N ASN A 83 -16.15 1.85 -4.70
CA ASN A 83 -15.39 1.29 -5.81
C ASN A 83 -14.96 2.38 -6.80
N ASP A 84 -14.08 2.03 -7.75
CA ASP A 84 -13.50 2.99 -8.70
C ASP A 84 -14.51 3.54 -9.72
N HIS A 85 -15.64 2.82 -9.97
CA HIS A 85 -16.69 3.26 -10.90
C HIS A 85 -17.75 4.10 -10.22
N PHE A 86 -18.07 3.76 -8.97
CA PHE A 86 -19.06 4.45 -8.15
C PHE A 86 -18.47 4.68 -6.77
N PRO A 87 -17.74 5.80 -6.55
CA PRO A 87 -17.05 6.05 -5.30
C PRO A 87 -17.94 6.00 -4.05
N MET A 88 -19.25 6.26 -4.22
CA MET A 88 -20.24 6.20 -3.14
C MET A 88 -21.59 5.73 -3.69
N ARG A 89 -21.80 4.40 -3.72
CA ARG A 89 -23.11 3.87 -4.07
C ARG A 89 -23.93 3.51 -2.83
N LYS A 90 -25.26 3.58 -2.93
CA LYS A 90 -26.16 3.07 -1.90
C LYS A 90 -26.52 1.62 -2.19
N ALA A 91 -26.37 0.74 -1.20
CA ALA A 91 -26.85 -0.64 -1.31
C ALA A 91 -28.38 -0.67 -1.40
N ARG A 92 -28.90 -1.53 -2.26
CA ARG A 92 -30.33 -1.82 -2.34
C ARG A 92 -30.69 -2.92 -1.33
N ILE A 93 -31.91 -2.90 -0.79
CA ILE A 93 -32.33 -3.84 0.28
C ILE A 93 -32.16 -5.31 -0.15
N TRP A 94 -32.42 -5.63 -1.40
CA TRP A 94 -32.29 -7.01 -1.92
C TRP A 94 -30.84 -7.49 -2.14
N GLU A 95 -29.86 -6.59 -2.05
CA GLU A 95 -28.42 -6.95 -2.05
C GLU A 95 -27.94 -7.40 -0.68
N MET A 96 -28.68 -7.05 0.38
CA MET A 96 -28.35 -7.37 1.77
C MET A 96 -28.80 -8.80 2.11
N LYS A 97 -27.96 -9.80 1.83
CA LYS A 97 -28.23 -11.22 2.02
C LYS A 97 -27.82 -11.73 3.39
N THR A 98 -26.89 -11.05 4.04
CA THR A 98 -26.32 -11.46 5.33
C THR A 98 -26.41 -10.33 6.35
N ARG A 99 -26.31 -10.67 7.63
CA ARG A 99 -26.22 -9.68 8.72
C ARG A 99 -25.03 -8.73 8.54
N TRP A 100 -23.95 -9.19 7.89
CA TRP A 100 -22.76 -8.36 7.64
C TRP A 100 -22.99 -7.36 6.51
N ASP A 101 -23.83 -7.67 5.55
CA ASP A 101 -24.24 -6.73 4.51
C ASP A 101 -25.07 -5.58 5.12
N VAL A 102 -25.98 -5.91 6.03
CA VAL A 102 -26.74 -4.90 6.78
C VAL A 102 -25.81 -4.02 7.63
N ALA A 103 -24.89 -4.64 8.38
CA ALA A 103 -23.93 -3.89 9.21
C ALA A 103 -23.00 -3.00 8.36
N GLU A 104 -22.54 -3.50 7.20
CA GLU A 104 -21.72 -2.75 6.25
C GLU A 104 -22.47 -1.53 5.72
N ALA A 105 -23.71 -1.72 5.23
CA ALA A 105 -24.54 -0.64 4.73
C ALA A 105 -24.88 0.40 5.80
N MET A 106 -25.22 -0.02 7.01
CA MET A 106 -25.50 0.89 8.13
C MET A 106 -24.26 1.71 8.51
N SER A 107 -23.11 1.09 8.63
CA SER A 107 -21.85 1.76 8.96
C SER A 107 -21.47 2.76 7.86
N PHE A 108 -21.57 2.36 6.59
CA PHE A 108 -21.29 3.23 5.44
C PHE A 108 -22.22 4.43 5.39
N ASN A 109 -23.53 4.24 5.60
CA ASN A 109 -24.51 5.33 5.62
C ASN A 109 -24.25 6.37 6.74
N THR A 110 -23.49 6.00 7.76
CA THR A 110 -23.00 6.96 8.77
C THR A 110 -21.71 7.67 8.33
N GLY A 111 -21.23 7.46 7.10
CA GLY A 111 -20.02 8.07 6.55
C GLY A 111 -18.72 7.40 7.00
N ASN A 112 -18.78 6.17 7.53
CA ASN A 112 -17.60 5.41 7.93
C ASN A 112 -17.21 4.39 6.86
N PHE A 113 -15.91 4.21 6.61
CA PHE A 113 -15.41 3.15 5.73
C PHE A 113 -15.56 1.78 6.41
N SER A 114 -16.52 1.00 5.95
CA SER A 114 -17.02 -0.20 6.66
C SER A 114 -16.38 -1.51 6.21
N GLU A 115 -15.67 -1.54 5.09
CA GLU A 115 -15.15 -2.77 4.47
C GLU A 115 -14.27 -3.62 5.40
N PRO A 116 -13.28 -3.08 6.14
CA PRO A 116 -12.43 -3.92 7.00
C PRO A 116 -13.23 -4.67 8.08
N MET A 117 -14.25 -4.02 8.64
CA MET A 117 -15.13 -4.64 9.64
C MET A 117 -15.93 -5.78 9.02
N ALA A 118 -16.65 -5.51 7.94
CA ALA A 118 -17.53 -6.48 7.30
C ALA A 118 -16.75 -7.66 6.72
N PHE A 119 -15.63 -7.39 6.04
CA PHE A 119 -14.73 -8.42 5.51
C PHE A 119 -14.23 -9.36 6.62
N SER A 120 -13.68 -8.81 7.70
CA SER A 120 -13.12 -9.63 8.78
C SER A 120 -14.17 -10.55 9.42
N MET A 121 -15.43 -10.09 9.53
CA MET A 121 -16.50 -10.88 10.07
C MET A 121 -16.94 -11.99 9.12
N ARG A 122 -16.96 -11.73 7.81
CA ARG A 122 -17.21 -12.75 6.77
C ARG A 122 -16.09 -13.80 6.74
N ALA A 123 -14.84 -13.36 6.81
CA ALA A 123 -13.68 -14.25 6.90
C ALA A 123 -13.76 -15.15 8.13
N ARG A 124 -14.11 -14.59 9.30
CA ARG A 124 -14.34 -15.38 10.50
C ARG A 124 -15.47 -16.40 10.34
N ASP A 125 -16.61 -16.02 9.78
CA ASP A 125 -17.72 -16.93 9.55
C ASP A 125 -17.33 -18.09 8.62
N HIS A 126 -16.43 -17.86 7.67
CA HIS A 126 -15.86 -18.91 6.81
C HIS A 126 -14.88 -19.82 7.56
N LEU A 127 -13.97 -19.25 8.37
CA LEU A 127 -12.89 -20.00 9.01
C LEU A 127 -13.27 -20.68 10.32
N ARG A 128 -14.26 -20.20 11.08
CA ARG A 128 -14.58 -20.66 12.44
C ARG A 128 -14.91 -22.16 12.56
N ARG A 129 -15.28 -22.82 11.47
CA ARG A 129 -15.53 -24.26 11.41
C ARG A 129 -14.38 -25.07 10.81
N ARG A 130 -13.32 -24.36 10.39
CA ARG A 130 -12.16 -24.91 9.69
C ARG A 130 -10.86 -24.74 10.50
N THR A 131 -10.98 -24.61 11.84
CA THR A 131 -9.83 -24.33 12.72
C THR A 131 -8.75 -25.42 12.64
N HIS A 132 -9.12 -26.65 12.29
CA HIS A 132 -8.20 -27.78 12.13
C HIS A 132 -7.46 -27.80 10.78
N GLU A 133 -7.87 -26.96 9.82
CA GLU A 133 -7.31 -26.92 8.49
C GLU A 133 -6.10 -25.96 8.38
N PHE A 134 -5.96 -25.02 9.32
CA PHE A 134 -4.95 -23.98 9.28
C PHE A 134 -4.15 -23.89 10.57
N ASP A 135 -2.85 -23.68 10.40
CA ASP A 135 -1.90 -23.49 11.51
C ASP A 135 -1.75 -22.02 11.88
N LEU A 136 -2.05 -21.11 10.92
CA LEU A 136 -1.90 -19.66 11.05
C LEU A 136 -2.98 -18.92 10.24
N VAL A 137 -3.49 -17.82 10.80
CA VAL A 137 -4.21 -16.79 10.05
C VAL A 137 -3.29 -15.58 9.89
N HIS A 138 -3.00 -15.21 8.64
CA HIS A 138 -2.21 -14.05 8.31
C HIS A 138 -3.12 -12.90 7.85
N ASP A 139 -3.31 -11.89 8.67
CA ASP A 139 -4.13 -10.72 8.39
C ASP A 139 -3.30 -9.62 7.69
N ASN A 140 -3.62 -9.34 6.43
CA ASN A 140 -2.97 -8.26 5.69
C ASN A 140 -3.71 -6.94 5.89
N GLN A 141 -3.38 -6.27 6.97
CA GLN A 141 -3.82 -4.91 7.35
C GLN A 141 -5.34 -4.70 7.46
N CYS A 142 -6.14 -5.76 7.61
CA CYS A 142 -7.56 -5.59 7.84
C CYS A 142 -7.83 -5.05 9.25
N LEU A 143 -7.24 -5.69 10.27
CA LEU A 143 -7.37 -5.32 11.69
C LEU A 143 -8.82 -5.13 12.11
N GLY A 144 -9.71 -5.97 11.59
CA GLY A 144 -11.14 -5.93 11.89
C GLY A 144 -11.51 -6.76 13.12
N TRP A 145 -12.71 -6.53 13.67
CA TRP A 145 -13.20 -7.29 14.84
C TRP A 145 -13.22 -8.80 14.61
N GLY A 146 -13.45 -9.26 13.36
CA GLY A 146 -13.41 -10.68 13.02
C GLY A 146 -12.05 -11.31 13.31
N VAL A 147 -10.95 -10.61 13.02
CA VAL A 147 -9.57 -11.07 13.30
C VAL A 147 -9.36 -11.24 14.81
N LEU A 148 -9.77 -10.24 15.60
CA LEU A 148 -9.68 -10.33 17.06
C LEU A 148 -10.54 -11.49 17.62
N LEU A 149 -11.72 -11.70 17.07
CA LEU A 149 -12.59 -12.78 17.50
C LEU A 149 -12.02 -14.17 17.14
N MET A 150 -11.39 -14.32 15.96
CA MET A 150 -10.69 -15.56 15.58
C MET A 150 -9.58 -15.90 16.58
N GLN A 151 -8.80 -14.90 17.03
CA GLN A 151 -7.81 -15.10 18.08
C GLN A 151 -8.43 -15.48 19.42
N MET A 152 -9.46 -14.74 19.87
CA MET A 152 -9.98 -14.87 21.22
C MET A 152 -10.89 -16.11 21.41
N ARG A 153 -11.71 -16.42 20.41
CA ARG A 153 -12.74 -17.47 20.50
C ARG A 153 -12.33 -18.76 19.82
N GLU A 154 -11.87 -18.64 18.58
CA GLU A 154 -11.45 -19.80 17.79
C GLU A 154 -10.00 -20.22 18.06
N LYS A 155 -9.24 -19.38 18.80
CA LYS A 155 -7.84 -19.64 19.20
C LYS A 155 -6.86 -19.81 18.05
N PHE A 156 -7.17 -19.24 16.89
CA PHE A 156 -6.19 -19.20 15.81
C PHE A 156 -4.93 -18.44 16.22
N PRO A 157 -3.72 -18.94 15.94
CA PRO A 157 -2.54 -18.12 15.89
C PRO A 157 -2.72 -17.03 14.83
N ILE A 158 -2.48 -15.76 15.20
CA ILE A 158 -2.63 -14.61 14.28
C ILE A 158 -1.30 -13.92 14.09
N LEU A 159 -0.93 -13.70 12.82
CA LEU A 159 0.07 -12.74 12.39
C LEU A 159 -0.64 -11.61 11.65
N SER A 160 -0.41 -10.35 12.02
CA SER A 160 -0.96 -9.21 11.28
C SER A 160 0.15 -8.42 10.62
N THR A 161 0.09 -8.24 9.30
CA THR A 161 0.94 -7.28 8.59
C THR A 161 0.29 -5.91 8.62
N ILE A 162 1.03 -4.88 9.01
CA ILE A 162 0.64 -3.48 8.94
C ILE A 162 1.70 -2.75 8.13
N HIS A 163 1.39 -2.38 6.89
CA HIS A 163 2.35 -1.69 6.00
C HIS A 163 2.67 -0.28 6.50
N HIS A 164 1.66 0.42 6.99
CA HIS A 164 1.75 1.66 7.75
C HIS A 164 0.40 1.88 8.47
N PRO A 165 0.37 2.60 9.58
CA PRO A 165 -0.89 2.86 10.26
C PRO A 165 -1.73 3.87 9.46
N ILE A 166 -2.97 3.51 9.09
CA ILE A 166 -3.89 4.39 8.33
C ILE A 166 -4.26 5.67 9.13
N THR A 167 -3.90 5.73 10.37
CA THR A 167 -3.96 6.96 11.18
C THR A 167 -3.06 8.07 10.64
N VAL A 168 -1.98 7.75 9.94
CA VAL A 168 -1.12 8.74 9.24
C VAL A 168 -1.88 9.34 8.07
N ASP A 169 -2.50 8.50 7.22
CA ASP A 169 -3.36 8.98 6.12
C ASP A 169 -4.46 9.90 6.65
N ARG A 170 -5.12 9.48 7.74
CA ARG A 170 -6.16 10.28 8.39
C ARG A 170 -5.65 11.65 8.83
N LYS A 171 -4.45 11.73 9.42
CA LYS A 171 -3.86 13.00 9.87
C LYS A 171 -3.61 13.90 8.66
N LEU A 172 -2.91 13.40 7.64
CA LEU A 172 -2.59 14.14 6.42
C LEU A 172 -3.84 14.62 5.69
N GLU A 173 -4.84 13.75 5.53
CA GLU A 173 -6.08 14.10 4.85
C GLU A 173 -6.89 15.15 5.60
N ILE A 174 -6.88 15.14 6.94
CA ILE A 174 -7.53 16.15 7.77
C ILE A 174 -6.79 17.48 7.69
N GLU A 175 -5.45 17.48 7.74
CA GLU A 175 -4.61 18.68 7.66
C GLU A 175 -4.77 19.40 6.31
N HIS A 176 -5.01 18.65 5.22
CA HIS A 176 -5.21 19.20 3.88
C HIS A 176 -6.68 19.48 3.55
N ALA A 177 -7.60 19.34 4.50
CA ALA A 177 -9.02 19.68 4.29
C ALA A 177 -9.20 21.19 4.09
N ARG A 178 -9.92 21.56 3.01
CA ARG A 178 -10.15 22.96 2.64
C ARG A 178 -11.27 23.63 3.44
N THR A 179 -12.21 22.83 3.98
CA THR A 179 -13.38 23.31 4.72
C THR A 179 -13.64 22.45 5.95
N ARG A 180 -14.36 23.03 6.95
CA ARG A 180 -14.79 22.28 8.14
C ARG A 180 -15.72 21.11 7.82
N TRP A 181 -16.49 21.20 6.76
CA TRP A 181 -17.36 20.10 6.31
C TRP A 181 -16.55 18.94 5.72
N GLU A 182 -15.54 19.25 4.93
CA GLU A 182 -14.59 18.26 4.42
C GLU A 182 -13.82 17.60 5.57
N GLU A 183 -13.32 18.38 6.52
CA GLU A 183 -12.67 17.87 7.72
C GLU A 183 -13.58 16.92 8.51
N PHE A 184 -14.83 17.31 8.73
CA PHE A 184 -15.81 16.45 9.40
C PHE A 184 -16.06 15.16 8.61
N GLY A 185 -16.22 15.25 7.30
CA GLY A 185 -16.38 14.09 6.41
C GLY A 185 -15.20 13.14 6.51
N LYS A 186 -13.97 13.65 6.45
CA LYS A 186 -12.73 12.84 6.59
C LYS A 186 -12.62 12.20 7.97
N ARG A 187 -12.92 12.94 9.05
CA ARG A 187 -12.97 12.38 10.43
C ARG A 187 -13.94 11.21 10.55
N ARG A 188 -15.07 11.28 9.87
CA ARG A 188 -16.07 10.20 9.85
C ARG A 188 -15.61 9.04 8.98
N TRP A 189 -15.09 9.31 7.80
CA TRP A 189 -14.58 8.29 6.89
C TRP A 189 -13.53 7.41 7.55
N TYR A 190 -12.57 8.01 8.22
CA TYR A 190 -11.50 7.32 8.92
C TYR A 190 -11.86 6.85 10.36
N ALA A 191 -13.14 6.84 10.73
CA ALA A 191 -13.53 6.40 12.08
C ALA A 191 -13.21 4.91 12.34
N PHE A 192 -13.12 4.08 11.30
CA PHE A 192 -12.72 2.67 11.40
C PHE A 192 -11.31 2.49 11.96
N THR A 193 -10.43 3.48 11.88
CA THR A 193 -9.07 3.42 12.46
C THR A 193 -9.10 3.22 13.97
N ARG A 194 -10.20 3.62 14.65
CA ARG A 194 -10.40 3.31 16.08
C ARG A 194 -10.53 1.81 16.32
N MET A 195 -11.24 1.11 15.45
CA MET A 195 -11.33 -0.36 15.49
C MET A 195 -9.95 -0.98 15.26
N GLN A 196 -9.25 -0.56 14.19
CA GLN A 196 -7.92 -1.06 13.88
C GLN A 196 -6.95 -0.87 15.07
N THR A 197 -6.97 0.30 15.72
CA THR A 197 -6.19 0.56 16.94
C THR A 197 -6.53 -0.41 18.07
N GLN A 198 -7.82 -0.70 18.30
CA GLN A 198 -8.22 -1.62 19.35
C GLN A 198 -7.85 -3.07 19.07
N VAL A 199 -7.86 -3.46 17.79
CA VAL A 199 -7.45 -4.80 17.34
C VAL A 199 -5.93 -4.92 17.41
N ALA A 200 -5.18 -3.99 16.79
CA ALA A 200 -3.72 -3.99 16.76
C ALA A 200 -3.09 -4.14 18.16
N LYS A 201 -3.61 -3.40 19.17
CA LYS A 201 -3.16 -3.52 20.56
C LYS A 201 -3.21 -4.95 21.12
N ARG A 202 -4.07 -5.80 20.59
CA ARG A 202 -4.33 -7.16 21.08
C ARG A 202 -3.68 -8.23 20.21
N MET A 203 -3.11 -7.86 19.07
CA MET A 203 -2.43 -8.81 18.20
C MET A 203 -1.13 -9.30 18.87
N PRO A 204 -0.88 -10.60 18.86
CA PRO A 204 0.29 -11.17 19.54
C PRO A 204 1.58 -10.84 18.80
N ARG A 205 1.54 -10.80 17.48
CA ARG A 205 2.66 -10.48 16.59
C ARG A 205 2.19 -9.61 15.44
N ILE A 206 2.96 -8.57 15.17
CA ILE A 206 2.75 -7.64 14.06
C ILE A 206 4.01 -7.65 13.21
N MET A 207 3.83 -7.78 11.91
CA MET A 207 4.88 -7.59 10.92
C MET A 207 4.69 -6.24 10.24
N THR A 208 5.76 -5.52 10.02
CA THR A 208 5.75 -4.26 9.26
C THR A 208 6.95 -4.19 8.33
N VAL A 209 6.96 -3.19 7.45
CA VAL A 209 7.86 -3.13 6.30
C VAL A 209 9.07 -2.21 6.49
N SER A 210 9.10 -1.43 7.58
CA SER A 210 10.19 -0.49 7.88
C SER A 210 10.24 -0.14 9.37
N GLU A 211 11.40 0.32 9.85
CA GLU A 211 11.56 0.85 11.20
C GLU A 211 10.72 2.11 11.42
N SER A 212 10.60 2.97 10.40
CA SER A 212 9.72 4.12 10.42
C SER A 212 8.27 3.71 10.68
N SER A 213 7.75 2.73 9.92
CA SER A 213 6.40 2.20 10.15
C SER A 213 6.25 1.52 11.50
N ALA A 214 7.28 0.84 12.00
CA ALA A 214 7.26 0.22 13.34
C ALA A 214 7.09 1.30 14.42
N GLY A 215 7.82 2.40 14.33
CA GLY A 215 7.69 3.55 15.23
C GLY A 215 6.29 4.16 15.21
N ASP A 216 5.74 4.38 14.02
CA ASP A 216 4.39 4.95 13.84
C ASP A 216 3.30 3.99 14.36
N ILE A 217 3.43 2.67 14.12
CA ILE A 217 2.50 1.66 14.64
C ILE A 217 2.54 1.65 16.16
N ALA A 218 3.73 1.66 16.76
CA ALA A 218 3.88 1.69 18.21
C ALA A 218 3.23 2.94 18.82
N ALA A 219 3.45 4.11 18.22
CA ALA A 219 2.90 5.39 18.69
C ALA A 219 1.38 5.48 18.47
N ASP A 220 0.91 5.29 17.24
CA ASP A 220 -0.48 5.56 16.86
C ASP A 220 -1.44 4.48 17.34
N HIS A 221 -1.04 3.22 17.24
CA HIS A 221 -1.84 2.10 17.74
C HIS A 221 -1.52 1.72 19.18
N ARG A 222 -0.53 2.34 19.81
CA ARG A 222 -0.07 2.03 21.18
C ARG A 222 0.20 0.55 21.36
N VAL A 223 0.92 -0.03 20.40
CA VAL A 223 1.39 -1.41 20.43
C VAL A 223 2.72 -1.46 21.15
N ASP A 224 2.95 -2.52 21.91
CA ASP A 224 4.26 -2.80 22.50
C ASP A 224 5.28 -3.07 21.38
N PRO A 225 6.37 -2.28 21.29
CA PRO A 225 7.42 -2.48 20.28
C PRO A 225 7.97 -3.90 20.21
N GLY A 226 8.03 -4.61 21.33
CA GLY A 226 8.50 -6.01 21.39
C GLY A 226 7.61 -7.00 20.62
N ARG A 227 6.43 -6.59 20.15
CA ARG A 227 5.54 -7.40 19.30
C ARG A 227 5.63 -7.05 17.83
N ILE A 228 6.40 -6.02 17.47
CA ILE A 228 6.53 -5.54 16.10
C ILE A 228 7.83 -6.08 15.52
N HIS A 229 7.73 -6.72 14.37
CA HIS A 229 8.87 -7.28 13.65
C HIS A 229 8.96 -6.62 12.28
N VAL A 230 10.12 -6.04 11.99
CA VAL A 230 10.35 -5.40 10.69
C VAL A 230 10.83 -6.46 9.69
N VAL A 231 10.07 -6.60 8.60
CA VAL A 231 10.41 -7.45 7.46
C VAL A 231 10.26 -6.59 6.20
N PRO A 232 11.35 -6.04 5.68
CA PRO A 232 11.31 -5.17 4.51
C PRO A 232 10.71 -5.86 3.29
N VAL A 233 10.02 -5.08 2.45
CA VAL A 233 9.57 -5.55 1.15
C VAL A 233 10.75 -5.55 0.19
N GLY A 234 10.80 -6.52 -0.71
CA GLY A 234 11.80 -6.59 -1.78
C GLY A 234 11.25 -6.16 -3.14
N VAL A 235 12.14 -5.94 -4.07
CA VAL A 235 11.87 -5.86 -5.50
C VAL A 235 12.55 -7.06 -6.18
N ASP A 236 11.96 -7.57 -7.26
CA ASP A 236 12.59 -8.60 -8.05
C ASP A 236 13.74 -7.99 -8.88
N PRO A 237 15.01 -8.27 -8.55
CA PRO A 237 16.15 -7.67 -9.23
C PRO A 237 16.42 -8.26 -10.61
N GLU A 238 15.77 -9.36 -10.98
CA GLU A 238 15.83 -9.95 -12.33
C GLU A 238 14.80 -9.33 -13.26
N LEU A 239 13.70 -8.81 -12.70
CA LEU A 239 12.70 -8.06 -13.43
C LEU A 239 13.07 -6.58 -13.54
N PHE A 240 13.33 -5.93 -12.41
CA PHE A 240 13.72 -4.53 -12.35
C PHE A 240 15.24 -4.39 -12.48
N LEU A 241 15.72 -4.40 -13.70
CA LEU A 241 17.13 -4.29 -14.02
C LEU A 241 17.37 -3.18 -15.06
N PRO A 242 18.58 -2.60 -15.12
CA PRO A 242 18.93 -1.66 -16.17
C PRO A 242 18.81 -2.32 -17.54
N VAL A 243 18.21 -1.62 -18.50
CA VAL A 243 18.09 -2.05 -19.90
C VAL A 243 19.05 -1.18 -20.76
N PRO A 244 20.30 -1.62 -20.99
CA PRO A 244 21.33 -0.81 -21.65
C PRO A 244 20.96 -0.36 -23.07
N GLU A 245 20.10 -1.12 -23.74
CA GLU A 245 19.63 -0.84 -25.09
C GLU A 245 18.63 0.33 -25.15
N VAL A 246 17.98 0.62 -24.02
CA VAL A 246 17.02 1.72 -23.89
C VAL A 246 17.79 3.03 -23.71
N ARG A 247 17.65 3.94 -24.69
CA ARG A 247 18.26 5.26 -24.63
C ARG A 247 17.46 6.15 -23.69
N ARG A 248 18.16 6.81 -22.75
CA ARG A 248 17.54 7.83 -21.89
C ARG A 248 17.07 9.03 -22.73
N VAL A 249 15.87 9.51 -22.44
CA VAL A 249 15.27 10.67 -23.08
C VAL A 249 15.70 11.92 -22.31
N PRO A 250 16.37 12.89 -22.96
CA PRO A 250 16.81 14.11 -22.28
C PRO A 250 15.67 14.87 -21.60
N GLY A 251 15.84 15.21 -20.34
CA GLY A 251 14.84 15.93 -19.54
C GLY A 251 13.67 15.09 -19.03
N ARG A 252 13.64 13.77 -19.31
CA ARG A 252 12.55 12.91 -18.84
C ARG A 252 12.69 12.57 -17.36
N ILE A 253 11.64 12.88 -16.62
CA ILE A 253 11.44 12.51 -15.21
C ILE A 253 10.30 11.50 -15.14
N VAL A 254 10.48 10.43 -14.37
CA VAL A 254 9.42 9.43 -14.12
C VAL A 254 9.00 9.45 -12.67
N THR A 255 7.71 9.30 -12.43
CA THR A 255 7.15 9.11 -11.09
C THR A 255 6.04 8.06 -11.13
N THR A 256 5.86 7.32 -10.04
CA THR A 256 4.71 6.44 -9.86
C THR A 256 3.78 7.07 -8.83
N ALA A 257 2.61 7.49 -9.26
CA ALA A 257 1.63 8.12 -8.39
C ALA A 257 0.21 7.71 -8.78
N SER A 258 -0.61 7.40 -7.78
CA SER A 258 -2.07 7.39 -7.98
C SER A 258 -2.55 8.82 -7.95
N ALA A 259 -3.31 9.25 -8.96
CA ALA A 259 -3.91 10.57 -8.99
C ALA A 259 -4.71 10.84 -7.71
N ASP A 260 -4.58 12.03 -7.16
CA ASP A 260 -5.32 12.57 -6.01
C ASP A 260 -5.07 11.94 -4.64
N VAL A 261 -4.07 11.10 -4.48
CA VAL A 261 -3.63 10.68 -3.16
C VAL A 261 -2.69 11.75 -2.60
N VAL A 262 -3.17 12.56 -1.64
CA VAL A 262 -2.40 13.66 -1.01
C VAL A 262 -1.03 13.19 -0.55
N MET A 263 -0.98 12.02 0.07
CA MET A 263 0.24 11.41 0.60
C MET A 263 1.33 11.20 -0.47
N LYS A 264 0.95 11.03 -1.75
CA LYS A 264 1.92 10.84 -2.85
C LYS A 264 2.58 12.13 -3.35
N GLY A 265 2.14 13.29 -2.87
CA GLY A 265 2.82 14.57 -3.09
C GLY A 265 2.89 15.03 -4.56
N LEU A 266 2.09 14.47 -5.47
CA LEU A 266 2.12 14.79 -6.90
C LEU A 266 1.99 16.30 -7.17
N LYS A 267 1.15 16.99 -6.38
CA LYS A 267 1.00 18.46 -6.47
C LYS A 267 2.35 19.19 -6.41
N TYR A 268 3.22 18.83 -5.47
CA TYR A 268 4.52 19.49 -5.28
C TYR A 268 5.49 19.19 -6.42
N LEU A 269 5.39 17.98 -7.01
CA LEU A 269 6.17 17.66 -8.21
C LEU A 269 5.69 18.48 -9.40
N LEU A 270 4.39 18.65 -9.62
CA LEU A 270 3.86 19.47 -10.70
C LEU A 270 4.29 20.93 -10.57
N GLU A 271 4.25 21.48 -9.36
CA GLU A 271 4.76 22.82 -9.09
C GLU A 271 6.26 22.94 -9.38
N ALA A 272 7.05 21.91 -9.04
CA ALA A 272 8.49 21.85 -9.34
C ALA A 272 8.75 21.77 -10.86
N ILE A 273 7.98 20.96 -11.60
CA ILE A 273 8.07 20.86 -13.07
C ILE A 273 7.71 22.19 -13.72
N ALA A 274 6.66 22.88 -13.26
CA ALA A 274 6.28 24.20 -13.76
C ALA A 274 7.43 25.22 -13.67
N LYS A 275 8.21 25.17 -12.58
CA LYS A 275 9.40 26.02 -12.41
C LYS A 275 10.52 25.59 -13.37
N LEU A 276 10.83 24.31 -13.46
CA LEU A 276 11.93 23.78 -14.28
C LEU A 276 11.72 24.02 -15.79
N ARG A 277 10.47 23.89 -16.29
CA ARG A 277 10.19 24.09 -17.72
C ARG A 277 10.46 25.50 -18.23
N THR A 278 10.49 26.49 -17.36
CA THR A 278 10.86 27.87 -17.75
C THR A 278 12.33 28.01 -18.08
N GLU A 279 13.18 27.08 -17.64
CA GLU A 279 14.63 27.12 -17.74
C GLU A 279 15.20 26.12 -18.75
N ARG A 280 14.49 24.98 -18.92
CA ARG A 280 14.93 23.86 -19.75
C ARG A 280 13.80 22.99 -20.24
N HIS A 281 14.05 22.17 -21.26
CA HIS A 281 13.14 21.13 -21.65
C HIS A 281 13.03 20.08 -20.54
N VAL A 282 11.80 19.77 -20.13
CA VAL A 282 11.47 18.69 -19.18
C VAL A 282 10.21 17.98 -19.65
N GLU A 283 10.17 16.67 -19.42
CA GLU A 283 9.03 15.81 -19.65
C GLU A 283 8.77 14.98 -18.38
N LEU A 284 7.53 14.97 -17.90
CA LEU A 284 7.14 14.16 -16.76
C LEU A 284 6.22 13.00 -17.21
N VAL A 285 6.67 11.78 -16.96
CA VAL A 285 5.87 10.56 -17.17
C VAL A 285 5.36 10.09 -15.81
N ILE A 286 4.04 10.01 -15.67
CA ILE A 286 3.38 9.53 -14.46
C ILE A 286 2.87 8.12 -14.71
N ILE A 287 3.47 7.13 -14.02
CA ILE A 287 2.98 5.76 -14.02
C ILE A 287 1.82 5.67 -13.03
N GLY A 288 0.61 5.60 -13.54
CA GLY A 288 -0.62 5.59 -12.75
C GLY A 288 -1.84 6.00 -13.56
N LYS A 289 -3.01 5.70 -13.04
CA LYS A 289 -4.27 6.01 -13.71
C LYS A 289 -4.64 7.49 -13.46
N PRO A 290 -4.89 8.28 -14.52
CA PRO A 290 -5.43 9.62 -14.34
C PRO A 290 -6.86 9.53 -13.79
N ASN A 291 -7.24 10.51 -12.98
CA ASN A 291 -8.62 10.65 -12.54
C ASN A 291 -9.22 11.89 -13.23
N GLY A 292 -10.16 11.70 -14.14
CA GLY A 292 -10.59 12.68 -15.14
C GLY A 292 -10.97 14.08 -14.63
N ASP A 293 -11.64 14.19 -13.46
CA ASP A 293 -12.05 15.46 -12.83
C ASP A 293 -11.23 15.79 -11.57
N SER A 294 -10.03 15.30 -11.50
CA SER A 294 -9.20 15.39 -10.29
C SER A 294 -8.59 16.77 -10.08
N ALA A 295 -8.22 17.05 -8.82
CA ALA A 295 -7.43 18.23 -8.48
C ALA A 295 -6.09 18.25 -9.23
N SER A 296 -5.50 17.08 -9.51
CA SER A 296 -4.26 16.95 -10.27
C SER A 296 -4.44 17.31 -11.74
N THR A 297 -5.55 16.90 -12.37
CA THR A 297 -5.85 17.25 -13.79
C THR A 297 -6.05 18.77 -13.94
N LYS A 298 -6.78 19.39 -13.03
CA LYS A 298 -6.92 20.86 -13.01
C LYS A 298 -5.58 21.57 -12.78
N ALA A 299 -4.75 21.02 -11.89
CA ALA A 299 -3.43 21.58 -11.63
C ALA A 299 -2.51 21.55 -12.87
N PHE A 300 -2.64 20.58 -13.78
CA PHE A 300 -1.88 20.60 -15.04
C PHE A 300 -2.28 21.79 -15.92
N GLU A 301 -3.60 22.01 -16.05
CA GLU A 301 -4.13 23.13 -16.86
C GLU A 301 -3.73 24.47 -16.26
N ASP A 302 -3.94 24.63 -14.95
CA ASP A 302 -3.63 25.86 -14.21
C ASP A 302 -2.12 26.20 -14.26
N LEU A 303 -1.26 25.16 -14.24
CA LEU A 303 0.21 25.32 -14.33
C LEU A 303 0.74 25.31 -15.78
N GLY A 304 -0.13 25.14 -16.77
CA GLY A 304 0.26 25.08 -18.18
C GLY A 304 1.15 23.90 -18.55
N LEU A 305 0.92 22.70 -17.99
CA LEU A 305 1.79 21.51 -18.10
C LEU A 305 1.28 20.47 -19.10
N THR A 306 0.20 20.72 -19.81
CA THR A 306 -0.49 19.75 -20.68
C THR A 306 0.37 19.18 -21.81
N ASP A 307 1.40 19.92 -22.24
CA ASP A 307 2.32 19.55 -23.31
C ASP A 307 3.56 18.75 -22.83
N CYS A 308 3.83 18.72 -21.52
CA CYS A 308 5.03 18.09 -20.97
C CYS A 308 4.74 17.02 -19.89
N VAL A 309 3.48 16.76 -19.56
CA VAL A 309 3.07 15.72 -18.59
C VAL A 309 2.21 14.67 -19.28
N SER A 310 2.56 13.41 -19.09
CA SER A 310 1.83 12.28 -19.64
C SER A 310 1.56 11.21 -18.59
N TYR A 311 0.44 10.48 -18.72
CA TYR A 311 0.11 9.32 -17.90
C TYR A 311 0.29 8.02 -18.67
N VAL A 312 0.82 7.01 -17.98
CA VAL A 312 0.90 5.63 -18.47
C VAL A 312 0.28 4.72 -17.42
N HIS A 313 -0.71 3.90 -17.80
CA HIS A 313 -1.38 2.99 -16.89
C HIS A 313 -1.81 1.70 -17.60
N GLY A 314 -2.04 0.63 -16.82
CA GLY A 314 -2.48 -0.66 -17.36
C GLY A 314 -1.45 -1.33 -18.27
N VAL A 315 -0.17 -1.03 -18.07
CA VAL A 315 0.94 -1.61 -18.81
C VAL A 315 1.57 -2.76 -18.02
N PRO A 316 2.19 -3.75 -18.70
CA PRO A 316 2.91 -4.83 -18.04
C PRO A 316 4.17 -4.30 -17.32
N ASP A 317 4.67 -5.09 -16.35
CA ASP A 317 5.84 -4.74 -15.54
C ASP A 317 7.07 -4.43 -16.42
N GLN A 318 7.25 -5.15 -17.53
CA GLN A 318 8.34 -4.89 -18.50
C GLN A 318 8.28 -3.45 -19.05
N ARG A 319 7.08 -2.92 -19.34
CA ARG A 319 6.96 -1.53 -19.80
C ARG A 319 7.28 -0.52 -18.70
N ILE A 320 7.01 -0.86 -17.43
CA ILE A 320 7.41 -0.05 -16.28
C ILE A 320 8.93 0.03 -16.20
N VAL A 321 9.63 -1.09 -16.37
CA VAL A 321 11.11 -1.16 -16.41
C VAL A 321 11.67 -0.30 -17.54
N GLU A 322 11.06 -0.36 -18.74
CA GLU A 322 11.46 0.50 -19.86
C GLU A 322 11.29 1.98 -19.54
N LEU A 323 10.14 2.38 -18.94
CA LEU A 323 9.86 3.76 -18.56
C LEU A 323 10.89 4.28 -17.53
N TYR A 324 11.29 3.45 -16.55
CA TYR A 324 12.40 3.78 -15.67
C TYR A 324 13.70 3.94 -16.45
N SER A 325 14.02 3.01 -17.36
CA SER A 325 15.25 3.03 -18.15
C SER A 325 15.31 4.22 -19.11
N GLU A 326 14.17 4.68 -19.64
CA GLU A 326 14.05 5.88 -20.48
C GLU A 326 14.26 7.19 -19.70
N ALA A 327 14.05 7.19 -18.39
CA ALA A 327 14.10 8.41 -17.59
C ALA A 327 15.54 8.80 -17.20
N GLU A 328 15.85 10.11 -17.22
CA GLU A 328 17.08 10.63 -16.65
C GLU A 328 17.05 10.65 -15.12
N VAL A 329 15.86 10.79 -14.53
CA VAL A 329 15.65 10.87 -13.07
C VAL A 329 14.31 10.21 -12.72
N ALA A 330 14.29 9.41 -11.67
CA ALA A 330 13.05 8.99 -11.00
C ALA A 330 12.76 9.93 -9.82
N CYS A 331 11.51 10.26 -9.61
CA CYS A 331 11.07 11.11 -8.50
C CYS A 331 9.99 10.45 -7.67
N VAL A 332 10.18 10.42 -6.35
CA VAL A 332 9.17 9.98 -5.37
C VAL A 332 8.89 11.14 -4.42
N PRO A 333 7.94 12.05 -4.76
CA PRO A 333 7.70 13.29 -4.04
C PRO A 333 6.78 13.13 -2.82
N SER A 334 6.63 11.91 -2.29
CA SER A 334 5.64 11.55 -1.30
C SER A 334 5.82 12.32 0.01
N LEU A 335 4.71 12.72 0.63
CA LEU A 335 4.70 13.33 1.96
C LEU A 335 4.98 12.29 3.04
N TYR A 336 4.62 11.04 2.77
CA TYR A 336 4.87 9.91 3.64
C TYR A 336 4.84 8.61 2.84
N GLU A 337 5.72 7.68 3.17
CA GLU A 337 5.72 6.30 2.67
C GLU A 337 5.97 5.33 3.84
N GLY A 338 5.24 4.21 3.86
CA GLY A 338 5.53 3.12 4.78
C GLY A 338 6.77 2.32 4.37
N PHE A 339 7.06 2.28 3.04
CA PHE A 339 8.25 1.66 2.45
C PHE A 339 8.63 2.35 1.14
N SER A 340 7.82 2.24 0.11
CA SER A 340 7.98 2.76 -1.26
C SER A 340 8.61 1.76 -2.25
N LEU A 341 7.77 0.89 -2.80
CA LEU A 341 8.16 0.04 -3.95
C LEU A 341 8.69 0.88 -5.13
N PRO A 342 8.06 2.01 -5.55
CA PRO A 342 8.58 2.82 -6.64
C PRO A 342 10.02 3.33 -6.44
N ALA A 343 10.43 3.57 -5.20
CA ALA A 343 11.79 3.99 -4.92
C ALA A 343 12.80 2.87 -5.21
N ILE A 344 12.54 1.66 -4.69
CA ILE A 344 13.44 0.51 -4.92
C ILE A 344 13.37 -0.02 -6.35
N GLU A 345 12.23 0.08 -7.03
CA GLU A 345 12.11 -0.26 -8.45
C GLU A 345 13.00 0.64 -9.32
N ALA A 346 12.93 1.97 -9.10
CA ALA A 346 13.77 2.94 -9.79
C ALA A 346 15.27 2.71 -9.52
N MET A 347 15.62 2.49 -8.23
CA MET A 347 17.00 2.20 -7.83
C MET A 347 17.49 0.90 -8.44
N SER A 348 16.67 -0.14 -8.44
CA SER A 348 16.99 -1.43 -9.07
C SER A 348 17.24 -1.32 -10.59
N CYS A 349 16.50 -0.45 -11.27
CA CYS A 349 16.76 -0.11 -12.68
C CYS A 349 17.99 0.81 -12.89
N GLY A 350 18.72 1.17 -11.83
CA GLY A 350 19.91 2.05 -11.91
C GLY A 350 19.58 3.47 -12.30
N VAL A 351 18.37 3.95 -12.02
CA VAL A 351 17.94 5.33 -12.28
C VAL A 351 18.22 6.16 -11.02
N PRO A 352 18.88 7.35 -11.15
CA PRO A 352 19.08 8.20 -10.00
C PRO A 352 17.73 8.65 -9.43
N LEU A 353 17.57 8.50 -8.12
CA LEU A 353 16.33 8.77 -7.41
C LEU A 353 16.41 10.13 -6.69
N VAL A 354 15.42 10.99 -6.94
CA VAL A 354 15.11 12.14 -6.09
C VAL A 354 13.86 11.81 -5.28
N THR A 355 13.95 11.91 -3.97
CA THR A 355 12.85 11.56 -3.07
C THR A 355 12.73 12.58 -1.93
N THR A 356 11.74 12.43 -1.09
CA THR A 356 11.59 13.22 0.13
C THR A 356 12.15 12.50 1.35
N THR A 357 12.15 13.16 2.50
CA THR A 357 12.45 12.56 3.80
C THR A 357 11.19 12.05 4.52
N GLY A 358 10.08 11.83 3.79
CA GLY A 358 8.78 11.43 4.36
C GLY A 358 8.70 9.96 4.71
N GLY A 359 8.44 9.64 5.98
CA GLY A 359 8.30 8.26 6.46
C GLY A 359 9.57 7.42 6.28
N ALA A 360 9.44 6.24 5.67
CA ALA A 360 10.54 5.29 5.46
C ALA A 360 11.45 5.63 4.26
N LEU A 361 11.21 6.70 3.51
CA LEU A 361 12.00 7.02 2.32
C LEU A 361 13.50 7.14 2.60
N PRO A 362 13.99 7.78 3.69
CA PRO A 362 15.41 7.80 4.02
C PRO A 362 15.97 6.41 4.32
N GLU A 363 15.22 5.60 5.04
CA GLU A 363 15.60 4.21 5.37
C GLU A 363 15.75 3.37 4.10
N VAL A 364 14.80 3.50 3.16
CA VAL A 364 14.76 2.73 1.92
C VAL A 364 15.79 3.21 0.91
N SER A 365 15.87 4.51 0.65
CA SER A 365 16.71 5.09 -0.41
C SER A 365 18.17 5.29 0.00
N GLY A 366 18.48 5.33 1.30
CA GLY A 366 19.83 5.41 1.84
C GLY A 366 20.35 6.82 2.00
N THR A 367 21.62 7.04 1.64
CA THR A 367 22.35 8.27 1.95
C THR A 367 22.20 9.32 0.86
N HIS A 368 21.80 10.54 1.27
CA HIS A 368 21.73 11.69 0.37
C HIS A 368 23.07 11.99 -0.31
N GLY A 369 23.04 12.14 -1.63
CA GLY A 369 24.23 12.42 -2.46
C GLY A 369 25.09 11.20 -2.81
N GLU A 370 24.82 10.03 -2.19
CA GLU A 370 25.49 8.77 -2.47
C GLU A 370 24.59 7.82 -3.26
N THR A 371 23.47 7.38 -2.68
CA THR A 371 22.54 6.39 -3.27
C THR A 371 21.25 7.02 -3.81
N CYS A 372 20.91 8.20 -3.35
CA CYS A 372 19.74 8.98 -3.74
C CYS A 372 19.93 10.47 -3.44
N PHE A 373 18.93 11.29 -3.80
CA PHE A 373 18.81 12.67 -3.33
C PHE A 373 17.52 12.84 -2.53
N GLN A 374 17.61 13.54 -1.41
CA GLN A 374 16.49 13.73 -0.50
C GLN A 374 16.19 15.20 -0.28
N VAL A 375 14.92 15.57 -0.26
CA VAL A 375 14.43 16.93 0.03
C VAL A 375 13.34 16.88 1.10
N PRO A 376 13.01 17.98 1.78
CA PRO A 376 11.87 18.01 2.70
C PRO A 376 10.56 17.66 1.98
N PRO A 377 9.63 16.91 2.60
CA PRO A 377 8.31 16.65 2.03
C PRO A 377 7.50 17.96 1.94
N GLY A 378 6.73 18.11 0.85
CA GLY A 378 5.89 19.27 0.64
C GLY A 378 6.62 20.55 0.18
N ASP A 379 7.90 20.48 -0.13
CA ASP A 379 8.71 21.60 -0.59
C ASP A 379 8.98 21.52 -2.09
N SER A 380 8.16 22.21 -2.89
CA SER A 380 8.30 22.25 -4.35
C SER A 380 9.52 23.03 -4.82
N ASP A 381 10.04 23.98 -4.03
CA ASP A 381 11.25 24.75 -4.36
C ASP A 381 12.50 23.89 -4.18
N ALA A 382 12.62 23.20 -3.04
CA ALA A 382 13.71 22.26 -2.81
C ALA A 382 13.71 21.13 -3.85
N LEU A 383 12.51 20.62 -4.22
CA LEU A 383 12.35 19.59 -5.23
C LEU A 383 12.81 20.06 -6.61
N ALA A 384 12.40 21.28 -7.04
CA ALA A 384 12.83 21.88 -8.30
C ALA A 384 14.35 22.11 -8.33
N ALA A 385 14.94 22.63 -7.25
CA ALA A 385 16.38 22.84 -7.14
C ALA A 385 17.17 21.53 -7.24
N MET A 386 16.71 20.48 -6.57
CA MET A 386 17.37 19.17 -6.62
C MET A 386 17.26 18.53 -8.00
N LEU A 387 16.06 18.50 -8.61
CA LEU A 387 15.86 17.99 -9.95
C LEU A 387 16.72 18.75 -10.98
N ARG A 388 16.84 20.09 -10.86
CA ARG A 388 17.74 20.92 -11.68
C ARG A 388 19.18 20.45 -11.59
N THR A 389 19.68 20.24 -10.38
CA THR A 389 21.05 19.79 -10.11
C THR A 389 21.30 18.42 -10.74
N VAL A 390 20.42 17.47 -10.52
CA VAL A 390 20.58 16.09 -11.03
C VAL A 390 20.47 16.05 -12.55
N LEU A 391 19.56 16.79 -13.15
CA LEU A 391 19.39 16.85 -14.61
C LEU A 391 20.56 17.56 -15.31
N ALA A 392 21.30 18.46 -14.63
CA ALA A 392 22.42 19.20 -15.19
C ALA A 392 23.72 18.37 -15.27
N ASP A 393 23.89 17.34 -14.43
CA ASP A 393 25.15 16.59 -14.30
C ASP A 393 24.98 15.09 -14.63
N PRO A 394 25.34 14.67 -15.86
CA PRO A 394 25.30 13.27 -16.26
C PRO A 394 26.21 12.34 -15.44
N GLY A 395 27.35 12.85 -14.98
CA GLY A 395 28.30 12.10 -14.17
C GLY A 395 27.72 11.81 -12.77
N LEU A 396 27.06 12.79 -12.19
CA LEU A 396 26.35 12.68 -10.94
C LEU A 396 25.21 11.65 -11.05
N ARG A 397 24.42 11.71 -12.13
CA ARG A 397 23.36 10.74 -12.40
C ARG A 397 23.88 9.30 -12.49
N ALA A 398 24.95 9.08 -13.24
CA ALA A 398 25.54 7.76 -13.42
C ALA A 398 26.06 7.20 -12.09
N ARG A 399 26.78 8.00 -11.30
CA ARG A 399 27.33 7.59 -10.02
C ARG A 399 26.24 7.20 -9.02
N VAL A 400 25.25 8.10 -8.83
CA VAL A 400 24.18 7.87 -7.84
C VAL A 400 23.24 6.75 -8.26
N GLY A 401 22.93 6.63 -9.57
CA GLY A 401 22.11 5.53 -10.08
C GLY A 401 22.79 4.18 -9.88
N ALA A 402 24.10 4.07 -10.14
CA ALA A 402 24.86 2.85 -9.90
C ALA A 402 24.92 2.49 -8.41
N ALA A 403 25.19 3.45 -7.54
CA ALA A 403 25.24 3.25 -6.09
C ALA A 403 23.85 2.86 -5.52
N GLY A 404 22.78 3.48 -6.03
CA GLY A 404 21.40 3.13 -5.67
C GLY A 404 21.05 1.68 -6.00
N ARG A 405 21.50 1.18 -7.17
CA ARG A 405 21.27 -0.23 -7.54
C ARG A 405 22.05 -1.20 -6.65
N GLN A 406 23.25 -0.85 -6.22
CA GLN A 406 24.07 -1.73 -5.36
C GLN A 406 23.50 -1.86 -3.96
N ARG A 407 22.75 -0.88 -3.49
CA ARG A 407 22.03 -0.93 -2.22
C ARG A 407 20.90 -1.93 -2.24
#